data_7a2e3f0adcc55cf8c82cc74a13757211
#
_entry.id   7a2e3f0adcc55cf8c82cc74a13757211
#
_cell.length_a   1.000
_cell.length_b   1.000
_cell.length_c   1.000
_cell.angle_alpha   90.00
_cell.angle_beta   90.00
_cell.angle_gamma   90.00
#
_symmetry.space_group_name_H-M   'P 1'
#
loop_
_entity.id
_entity.type
_entity.pdbx_description
1 polymer ?
#
loop_
_entity_poly.entity_id
_entity_poly.type
_entity_poly.pdbx_seq_one_letter_code
_entity_poly.pdbx_strand_id
1 'polypeptide(L)'
;MKTTKDIKVPEKIIEQVIGQDEAVEIIKKAALQRRHVLLIGEPGTGKSMLGLALAELLPKSELKDVLTFQNPHDENNPLVKEMEAGKGRDEIKKHNFDTKKMLKNNNFLLFIVAIFTLIAPWWVRYHYKSDLMFTAFFLGGMLFLAAAAIMMSMGPRMFKTAQAILPKLIVDNFGKKQAPFFDATGSHAGALLGDVLHDPLQSGGLGTPANLRVVGGLIHKANKGVIFIDEIATLHPRTQQELLSALQEKKFPITGQSERSSGAMVRTEPVPCDFILVAAGNLETLKNMHPALRSRIRGYGYEIYMNETVPDTKENREKLAKFVAQEVKKENGKIPHFSVGAVSAIIEGAKRRANRKGHLTLHLRGLGGLVRAAGDLAKLDGQKWVMEEHVKKAKNLARPLEQQMADKHIERKKEYEVIVTTGKKVGRVNGLAVIGSGSAYSGILLPIESEVTHGGKKSEIIATGKLGEIAKEAVKNVSAIIMKYFGEDIKETRDIFVQFLQTYEGVEGDSASIAVATSIISALKKIPVRQDVAMTGSLSVRGKVLPVGGISSKVEAAIDVGIKTVILPKSNLQDIVIEKSKLKKIKIIPVTTIEEVLKYTLDWNGKKKLKEKIINNLKKG
;
A
#
# COMPACT_ATOMS: atom_id res chain seq x y z
N MET A 1 29.91 15.50 -14.40
CA MET A 1 28.53 15.07 -14.71
C MET A 1 27.79 16.28 -15.25
N LYS A 2 27.31 16.25 -16.50
CA LYS A 2 26.54 17.37 -17.09
C LYS A 2 25.04 17.12 -17.06
N THR A 3 24.61 15.86 -17.14
CA THR A 3 23.18 15.47 -17.17
C THR A 3 22.97 14.07 -16.57
N THR A 4 21.72 13.67 -16.31
CA THR A 4 21.38 12.30 -15.89
C THR A 4 21.69 11.24 -16.94
N LYS A 5 21.94 11.62 -18.21
CA LYS A 5 22.38 10.71 -19.26
C LYS A 5 23.76 10.09 -18.95
N ASP A 6 24.61 10.85 -18.23
CA ASP A 6 25.96 10.42 -17.87
C ASP A 6 25.98 9.42 -16.69
N ILE A 7 24.82 9.18 -16.05
CA ILE A 7 24.70 8.28 -14.90
C ILE A 7 24.37 6.87 -15.39
N LYS A 8 25.27 5.93 -15.10
CA LYS A 8 24.99 4.51 -15.35
C LYS A 8 23.95 3.98 -14.36
N VAL A 9 22.81 3.55 -14.86
CA VAL A 9 21.76 2.92 -14.07
C VAL A 9 22.05 1.42 -13.98
N PRO A 10 22.18 0.84 -12.76
CA PRO A 10 22.40 -0.58 -12.58
C PRO A 10 21.28 -1.43 -13.23
N GLU A 11 21.65 -2.62 -13.70
CA GLU A 11 20.67 -3.57 -14.25
C GLU A 11 19.98 -4.35 -13.13
N LYS A 12 20.76 -4.75 -12.11
CA LYS A 12 20.23 -5.50 -10.97
C LYS A 12 19.34 -4.63 -10.08
N ILE A 13 18.16 -5.13 -9.76
CA ILE A 13 17.15 -4.41 -8.97
C ILE A 13 17.68 -4.10 -7.58
N ILE A 14 18.43 -5.04 -6.97
CA ILE A 14 19.00 -4.83 -5.63
C ILE A 14 19.94 -3.62 -5.56
N GLU A 15 20.67 -3.32 -6.64
CA GLU A 15 21.58 -2.18 -6.74
C GLU A 15 20.85 -0.86 -7.03
N GLN A 16 19.58 -0.94 -7.40
CA GLN A 16 18.70 0.21 -7.64
C GLN A 16 18.03 0.70 -6.35
N VAL A 17 18.05 -0.09 -5.28
CA VAL A 17 17.46 0.28 -3.98
C VAL A 17 18.30 1.40 -3.36
N ILE A 18 17.63 2.44 -2.85
CA ILE A 18 18.28 3.66 -2.36
C ILE A 18 17.99 3.87 -0.88
N GLY A 19 19.03 4.09 -0.09
CA GLY A 19 18.91 4.48 1.31
C GLY A 19 18.41 3.40 2.27
N GLN A 20 18.32 2.15 1.80
CA GLN A 20 17.87 0.99 2.57
C GLN A 20 19.00 -0.04 2.72
N ASP A 21 20.22 0.44 3.02
CA ASP A 21 21.42 -0.40 2.96
C ASP A 21 21.32 -1.62 3.90
N GLU A 22 20.80 -1.45 5.11
CA GLU A 22 20.54 -2.56 6.06
C GLU A 22 19.51 -3.57 5.52
N ALA A 23 18.41 -3.07 4.98
CA ALA A 23 17.39 -3.91 4.36
C ALA A 23 17.95 -4.72 3.18
N VAL A 24 18.80 -4.10 2.35
CA VAL A 24 19.48 -4.76 1.23
C VAL A 24 20.36 -5.92 1.73
N GLU A 25 21.14 -5.73 2.78
CA GLU A 25 21.98 -6.78 3.35
C GLU A 25 21.17 -7.94 3.92
N ILE A 26 20.03 -7.63 4.58
CA ILE A 26 19.13 -8.66 5.10
C ILE A 26 18.46 -9.42 3.95
N ILE A 27 18.04 -8.74 2.88
CA ILE A 27 17.45 -9.37 1.70
C ILE A 27 18.44 -10.32 1.02
N LYS A 28 19.71 -9.96 0.91
CA LYS A 28 20.75 -10.87 0.39
C LYS A 28 20.86 -12.13 1.23
N LYS A 29 20.88 -12.00 2.57
CA LYS A 29 20.90 -13.14 3.50
C LYS A 29 19.63 -13.97 3.39
N ALA A 30 18.46 -13.31 3.29
CA ALA A 30 17.17 -13.97 3.15
C ALA A 30 17.10 -14.81 1.85
N ALA A 31 17.65 -14.29 0.75
CA ALA A 31 17.71 -15.01 -0.52
C ALA A 31 18.59 -16.27 -0.43
N LEU A 32 19.78 -16.17 0.15
CA LEU A 32 20.71 -17.29 0.31
C LEU A 32 20.15 -18.40 1.21
N GLN A 33 19.47 -18.03 2.28
CA GLN A 33 18.93 -18.97 3.28
C GLN A 33 17.47 -19.34 3.05
N ARG A 34 16.84 -18.82 2.00
CA ARG A 34 15.40 -18.99 1.69
C ARG A 34 14.50 -18.66 2.89
N ARG A 35 14.72 -17.47 3.50
CA ARG A 35 13.98 -17.00 4.67
C ARG A 35 12.84 -16.06 4.26
N HIS A 36 11.73 -16.11 4.99
CA HIS A 36 10.62 -15.18 4.84
C HIS A 36 11.02 -13.78 5.33
N VAL A 37 10.37 -12.74 4.82
CA VAL A 37 10.68 -11.35 5.20
C VAL A 37 9.37 -10.59 5.46
N LEU A 38 9.36 -9.79 6.53
CA LEU A 38 8.32 -8.81 6.82
C LEU A 38 8.92 -7.40 6.72
N LEU A 39 8.41 -6.61 5.79
CA LEU A 39 8.86 -5.23 5.52
C LEU A 39 7.83 -4.25 6.07
N ILE A 40 8.20 -3.50 7.11
CA ILE A 40 7.33 -2.49 7.71
C ILE A 40 7.86 -1.10 7.42
N GLY A 41 7.02 -0.21 6.94
CA GLY A 41 7.38 1.19 6.67
C GLY A 41 6.33 1.90 5.84
N GLU A 42 6.50 3.20 5.71
CA GLU A 42 5.59 4.07 4.96
C GLU A 42 5.49 3.70 3.47
N PRO A 43 4.36 4.02 2.81
CA PRO A 43 4.19 3.80 1.38
C PRO A 43 5.26 4.53 0.56
N GLY A 44 5.83 3.86 -0.45
CA GLY A 44 6.82 4.47 -1.35
C GLY A 44 8.27 4.42 -0.87
N THR A 45 8.59 3.68 0.20
CA THR A 45 9.96 3.46 0.72
C THR A 45 10.73 2.33 0.03
N GLY A 46 10.16 1.69 -1.00
CA GLY A 46 10.85 0.68 -1.82
C GLY A 46 10.58 -0.78 -1.43
N LYS A 47 9.55 -1.07 -0.61
CA LYS A 47 9.19 -2.43 -0.17
C LYS A 47 9.04 -3.43 -1.33
N SER A 48 8.24 -3.06 -2.35
CA SER A 48 8.02 -3.93 -3.52
C SER A 48 9.29 -4.19 -4.34
N MET A 49 10.20 -3.20 -4.41
CA MET A 49 11.50 -3.39 -5.07
C MET A 49 12.36 -4.42 -4.34
N LEU A 50 12.35 -4.41 -3.01
CA LEU A 50 13.08 -5.41 -2.21
C LEU A 50 12.51 -6.82 -2.39
N GLY A 51 11.18 -6.95 -2.51
CA GLY A 51 10.53 -8.23 -2.82
C GLY A 51 10.97 -8.78 -4.18
N LEU A 52 10.97 -7.92 -5.21
CA LEU A 52 11.43 -8.29 -6.55
C LEU A 52 12.93 -8.59 -6.59
N ALA A 53 13.74 -7.80 -5.89
CA ALA A 53 15.18 -8.01 -5.75
C ALA A 53 15.51 -9.35 -5.07
N LEU A 54 14.71 -9.77 -4.09
CA LEU A 54 14.87 -11.08 -3.45
C LEU A 54 14.70 -12.20 -4.47
N ALA A 55 13.69 -12.13 -5.34
CA ALA A 55 13.47 -13.13 -6.39
C ALA A 55 14.64 -13.17 -7.41
N GLU A 56 15.18 -12.00 -7.77
CA GLU A 56 16.35 -11.89 -8.65
C GLU A 56 17.61 -12.53 -8.05
N LEU A 57 17.75 -12.45 -6.72
CA LEU A 57 18.91 -12.99 -5.99
C LEU A 57 18.81 -14.49 -5.70
N LEU A 58 17.63 -15.09 -5.86
CA LEU A 58 17.48 -16.51 -5.61
C LEU A 58 18.35 -17.33 -6.57
N PRO A 59 19.02 -18.38 -6.04
CA PRO A 59 19.79 -19.28 -6.90
C PRO A 59 18.86 -19.96 -7.90
N LYS A 60 19.40 -20.28 -9.07
CA LYS A 60 18.69 -21.08 -10.07
C LYS A 60 18.25 -22.38 -9.41
N SER A 61 16.96 -22.57 -9.26
CA SER A 61 16.36 -23.79 -8.75
C SER A 61 15.81 -24.61 -9.92
N GLU A 62 15.79 -25.92 -9.76
CA GLU A 62 15.08 -26.79 -10.67
C GLU A 62 13.57 -26.53 -10.54
N LEU A 63 13.04 -25.77 -11.48
CA LEU A 63 11.61 -25.53 -11.56
C LEU A 63 10.92 -26.77 -12.08
N LYS A 64 9.75 -27.06 -11.55
CA LYS A 64 8.95 -28.22 -11.95
C LYS A 64 7.59 -27.77 -12.48
N ASP A 65 7.10 -28.47 -13.47
CA ASP A 65 5.72 -28.40 -13.91
C ASP A 65 4.85 -29.23 -12.98
N VAL A 66 3.61 -28.83 -12.76
CA VAL A 66 2.64 -29.58 -11.94
C VAL A 66 1.38 -29.83 -12.75
N LEU A 67 1.00 -31.10 -12.82
CA LEU A 67 -0.19 -31.56 -13.52
C LEU A 67 -1.17 -32.20 -12.55
N THR A 68 -2.46 -32.10 -12.88
CA THR A 68 -3.52 -32.86 -12.22
C THR A 68 -4.05 -33.93 -13.17
N PHE A 69 -4.27 -35.12 -12.59
CA PHE A 69 -4.84 -36.28 -13.27
C PHE A 69 -6.15 -36.65 -12.58
N GLN A 70 -7.03 -37.30 -13.33
CA GLN A 70 -8.21 -37.91 -12.74
C GLN A 70 -7.79 -39.07 -11.83
N ASN A 71 -8.39 -39.15 -10.64
CA ASN A 71 -8.22 -40.28 -9.74
C ASN A 71 -9.28 -41.34 -10.07
N PRO A 72 -8.88 -42.56 -10.45
CA PRO A 72 -9.81 -43.63 -10.76
C PRO A 72 -10.63 -44.13 -9.55
N HIS A 73 -10.14 -43.90 -8.34
CA HIS A 73 -10.78 -44.37 -7.10
C HIS A 73 -11.67 -43.34 -6.44
N ASP A 74 -11.40 -42.05 -6.69
CA ASP A 74 -12.17 -40.92 -6.15
C ASP A 74 -12.13 -39.73 -7.10
N GLU A 75 -13.22 -39.49 -7.84
CA GLU A 75 -13.32 -38.39 -8.79
C GLU A 75 -13.16 -37.00 -8.15
N ASN A 76 -13.44 -36.85 -6.85
CA ASN A 76 -13.35 -35.60 -6.11
C ASN A 76 -11.96 -35.32 -5.54
N ASN A 77 -11.03 -36.29 -5.67
CA ASN A 77 -9.65 -36.15 -5.21
C ASN A 77 -8.64 -36.31 -6.35
N PRO A 78 -8.48 -35.30 -7.26
CA PRO A 78 -7.52 -35.36 -8.36
C PRO A 78 -6.10 -35.63 -7.88
N LEU A 79 -5.40 -36.54 -8.55
CA LEU A 79 -4.00 -36.85 -8.31
C LEU A 79 -3.10 -35.70 -8.80
N VAL A 80 -1.96 -35.49 -8.13
CA VAL A 80 -0.99 -34.45 -8.46
C VAL A 80 0.35 -35.08 -8.84
N LYS A 81 0.92 -34.68 -9.99
CA LYS A 81 2.22 -35.17 -10.43
C LYS A 81 3.16 -34.01 -10.76
N GLU A 82 4.37 -34.08 -10.24
CA GLU A 82 5.45 -33.16 -10.55
C GLU A 82 6.29 -33.69 -11.71
N MET A 83 6.69 -32.81 -12.63
CA MET A 83 7.59 -33.12 -13.74
C MET A 83 8.64 -32.03 -13.88
N GLU A 84 9.71 -32.28 -14.60
CA GLU A 84 10.69 -31.26 -14.96
C GLU A 84 10.05 -30.18 -15.82
N ALA A 85 10.53 -28.93 -15.71
CA ALA A 85 10.01 -27.79 -16.46
C ALA A 85 9.98 -28.06 -17.97
N GLY A 86 8.81 -27.91 -18.58
CA GLY A 86 8.53 -28.15 -19.99
C GLY A 86 8.02 -29.57 -20.30
N LYS A 87 8.36 -30.58 -19.51
CA LYS A 87 7.87 -31.95 -19.74
C LYS A 87 6.36 -32.08 -19.53
N GLY A 88 5.75 -31.20 -18.72
CA GLY A 88 4.31 -31.17 -18.54
C GLY A 88 3.54 -30.87 -19.84
N ARG A 89 4.06 -30.02 -20.68
CA ARG A 89 3.48 -29.74 -22.03
C ARG A 89 3.59 -30.94 -22.95
N ASP A 90 4.69 -31.67 -22.90
CA ASP A 90 4.90 -32.84 -23.75
C ASP A 90 4.03 -34.01 -23.31
N GLU A 91 3.81 -34.17 -22.01
CA GLU A 91 2.87 -35.16 -21.48
C GLU A 91 1.43 -34.89 -21.96
N ILE A 92 0.98 -33.63 -21.94
CA ILE A 92 -0.33 -33.27 -22.52
C ILE A 92 -0.40 -33.59 -24.02
N LYS A 93 0.66 -33.28 -24.78
CA LYS A 93 0.70 -33.58 -26.21
C LYS A 93 0.61 -35.09 -26.45
N LYS A 94 1.34 -35.88 -25.67
CA LYS A 94 1.30 -37.34 -25.76
C LYS A 94 -0.11 -37.88 -25.51
N HIS A 95 -0.74 -37.49 -24.40
CA HIS A 95 -2.12 -37.89 -24.10
C HIS A 95 -3.12 -37.45 -25.17
N ASN A 96 -2.99 -36.24 -25.72
CA ASN A 96 -3.80 -35.77 -26.81
C ASN A 96 -3.60 -36.62 -28.08
N PHE A 97 -2.35 -37.03 -28.36
CA PHE A 97 -2.04 -37.89 -29.50
C PHE A 97 -2.63 -39.30 -29.33
N ASP A 98 -2.46 -39.87 -28.15
CA ASP A 98 -3.00 -41.22 -27.84
C ASP A 98 -4.53 -41.22 -27.90
N THR A 99 -5.19 -40.17 -27.39
CA THR A 99 -6.65 -40.00 -27.47
C THR A 99 -7.12 -39.89 -28.94
N LYS A 100 -6.42 -39.10 -29.77
CA LYS A 100 -6.72 -39.00 -31.20
C LYS A 100 -6.51 -40.32 -31.93
N LYS A 101 -5.48 -41.08 -31.57
CA LYS A 101 -5.20 -42.40 -32.15
C LYS A 101 -6.30 -43.41 -31.82
N MET A 102 -6.77 -43.43 -30.57
CA MET A 102 -7.90 -44.26 -30.13
C MET A 102 -9.18 -43.94 -30.93
N LEU A 103 -9.51 -42.62 -31.05
CA LEU A 103 -10.68 -42.19 -31.84
C LEU A 103 -10.56 -42.55 -33.32
N LYS A 104 -9.36 -42.46 -33.91
CA LYS A 104 -9.13 -42.83 -35.30
C LYS A 104 -9.28 -44.34 -35.54
N ASN A 105 -8.82 -45.16 -34.61
CA ASN A 105 -8.98 -46.65 -34.68
C ASN A 105 -10.46 -47.07 -34.64
N ASN A 106 -11.25 -46.43 -33.75
CA ASN A 106 -12.68 -46.72 -33.68
C ASN A 106 -13.42 -46.32 -34.96
N ASN A 107 -13.05 -45.17 -35.57
CA ASN A 107 -13.63 -44.75 -36.84
C ASN A 107 -13.25 -45.69 -38.01
N PHE A 108 -12.02 -46.23 -38.00
CA PHE A 108 -11.58 -47.21 -39.01
C PHE A 108 -12.36 -48.53 -38.91
N LEU A 109 -12.61 -49.00 -37.66
CA LEU A 109 -13.41 -50.21 -37.45
C LEU A 109 -14.86 -50.02 -37.97
N LEU A 110 -15.48 -48.84 -37.65
CA LEU A 110 -16.81 -48.51 -38.15
C LEU A 110 -16.85 -48.39 -39.67
N PHE A 111 -15.80 -47.86 -40.30
CA PHE A 111 -15.68 -47.80 -41.77
C PHE A 111 -15.65 -49.18 -42.40
N ILE A 112 -14.93 -50.15 -41.78
CA ILE A 112 -14.92 -51.55 -42.25
C ILE A 112 -16.32 -52.17 -42.11
N VAL A 113 -16.99 -51.95 -40.99
CA VAL A 113 -18.36 -52.45 -40.76
C VAL A 113 -19.34 -51.82 -41.77
N ALA A 114 -19.20 -50.54 -42.09
CA ALA A 114 -20.02 -49.85 -43.10
C ALA A 114 -19.83 -50.45 -44.51
N ILE A 115 -18.59 -50.74 -44.90
CA ILE A 115 -18.30 -51.43 -46.17
C ILE A 115 -18.93 -52.82 -46.19
N PHE A 116 -18.80 -53.57 -45.10
CA PHE A 116 -19.37 -54.90 -45.01
C PHE A 116 -20.90 -54.88 -45.15
N THR A 117 -21.58 -53.97 -44.48
CA THR A 117 -23.05 -53.80 -44.56
C THR A 117 -23.54 -53.42 -45.95
N LEU A 118 -22.72 -52.72 -46.75
CA LEU A 118 -23.04 -52.36 -48.13
C LEU A 118 -22.81 -53.52 -49.11
N ILE A 119 -21.81 -54.36 -48.90
CA ILE A 119 -21.42 -55.47 -49.78
C ILE A 119 -22.21 -56.74 -49.48
N ALA A 120 -22.51 -57.05 -48.21
CA ALA A 120 -23.17 -58.27 -47.78
C ALA A 120 -24.53 -58.55 -48.52
N PRO A 121 -25.40 -57.58 -48.77
CA PRO A 121 -26.66 -57.80 -49.50
C PRO A 121 -26.42 -58.34 -50.92
N TRP A 122 -25.41 -57.80 -51.64
CA TRP A 122 -25.09 -58.24 -52.99
C TRP A 122 -24.52 -59.62 -53.04
N TRP A 123 -23.68 -59.99 -52.04
CA TRP A 123 -23.16 -61.36 -51.89
C TRP A 123 -24.29 -62.35 -51.58
N VAL A 124 -25.24 -62.03 -50.69
CA VAL A 124 -26.42 -62.84 -50.38
C VAL A 124 -27.30 -63.03 -51.59
N ARG A 125 -27.55 -61.99 -52.40
CA ARG A 125 -28.28 -62.07 -53.66
C ARG A 125 -27.64 -63.01 -54.69
N TYR A 126 -26.32 -62.95 -54.78
CA TYR A 126 -25.57 -63.79 -55.72
C TYR A 126 -25.64 -65.27 -55.30
N HIS A 127 -25.53 -65.58 -54.04
CA HIS A 127 -25.45 -66.96 -53.53
C HIS A 127 -26.82 -67.63 -53.38
N TYR A 128 -27.83 -66.91 -52.90
CA TYR A 128 -29.16 -67.49 -52.65
C TYR A 128 -30.16 -67.18 -53.77
N LYS A 129 -29.83 -66.37 -54.78
CA LYS A 129 -30.68 -65.95 -55.86
C LYS A 129 -32.08 -65.46 -55.43
N SER A 130 -32.21 -64.89 -54.25
CA SER A 130 -33.47 -64.44 -53.69
C SER A 130 -33.45 -62.92 -53.47
N ASP A 131 -34.37 -62.23 -54.14
CA ASP A 131 -34.55 -60.79 -54.02
C ASP A 131 -35.16 -60.43 -52.69
N LEU A 132 -35.91 -61.34 -52.05
CA LEU A 132 -36.42 -61.12 -50.69
C LEU A 132 -35.32 -61.05 -49.63
N MET A 133 -34.34 -61.97 -49.72
CA MET A 133 -33.18 -61.98 -48.85
C MET A 133 -32.27 -60.76 -49.07
N PHE A 134 -32.08 -60.36 -50.33
CA PHE A 134 -31.37 -59.12 -50.64
C PHE A 134 -32.01 -57.94 -49.94
N THR A 135 -33.34 -57.76 -50.05
CA THR A 135 -34.05 -56.64 -49.46
C THR A 135 -33.98 -56.65 -47.93
N ALA A 136 -34.08 -57.84 -47.31
CA ALA A 136 -33.96 -57.99 -45.85
C ALA A 136 -32.59 -57.59 -45.34
N PHE A 137 -31.50 -58.04 -46.00
CA PHE A 137 -30.13 -57.69 -45.64
C PHE A 137 -29.80 -56.24 -45.92
N PHE A 138 -30.35 -55.65 -47.00
CA PHE A 138 -30.17 -54.27 -47.37
C PHE A 138 -30.87 -53.34 -46.36
N LEU A 139 -32.14 -53.61 -46.01
CA LEU A 139 -32.88 -52.84 -45.00
C LEU A 139 -32.25 -52.98 -43.59
N GLY A 140 -31.86 -54.20 -43.21
CA GLY A 140 -31.15 -54.45 -41.96
C GLY A 140 -29.81 -53.71 -41.89
N GLY A 141 -29.06 -53.71 -42.99
CA GLY A 141 -27.79 -52.96 -43.11
C GLY A 141 -27.99 -51.43 -43.02
N MET A 142 -29.03 -50.88 -43.70
CA MET A 142 -29.37 -49.47 -43.57
C MET A 142 -29.80 -49.06 -42.17
N LEU A 143 -30.62 -49.88 -41.51
CA LEU A 143 -31.00 -49.64 -40.12
C LEU A 143 -29.78 -49.70 -39.17
N PHE A 144 -28.87 -50.65 -39.41
CA PHE A 144 -27.63 -50.74 -38.65
C PHE A 144 -26.74 -49.51 -38.88
N LEU A 145 -26.56 -49.06 -40.10
CA LEU A 145 -25.82 -47.84 -40.45
C LEU A 145 -26.46 -46.58 -39.86
N ALA A 146 -27.79 -46.48 -39.87
CA ALA A 146 -28.50 -45.36 -39.24
C ALA A 146 -28.30 -45.38 -37.72
N ALA A 147 -28.40 -46.54 -37.07
CA ALA A 147 -28.12 -46.70 -35.64
C ALA A 147 -26.66 -46.34 -35.31
N ALA A 148 -25.69 -46.81 -36.12
CA ALA A 148 -24.30 -46.46 -35.97
C ALA A 148 -24.03 -44.95 -36.17
N ALA A 149 -24.66 -44.32 -37.14
CA ALA A 149 -24.58 -42.87 -37.37
C ALA A 149 -25.17 -42.05 -36.22
N ILE A 150 -26.30 -42.48 -35.64
CA ILE A 150 -26.88 -41.88 -34.44
C ILE A 150 -25.93 -42.06 -33.26
N MET A 151 -25.39 -43.24 -33.03
CA MET A 151 -24.38 -43.47 -31.97
C MET A 151 -23.14 -42.59 -32.17
N MET A 152 -22.68 -42.40 -33.41
CA MET A 152 -21.55 -41.49 -33.73
C MET A 152 -21.90 -40.01 -33.50
N SER A 153 -23.12 -39.59 -33.83
CA SER A 153 -23.58 -38.21 -33.61
C SER A 153 -23.76 -37.88 -32.11
N MET A 154 -24.08 -38.88 -31.31
CA MET A 154 -24.13 -38.81 -29.85
C MET A 154 -22.74 -39.00 -29.22
N GLY A 155 -21.71 -39.33 -30.00
CA GLY A 155 -20.43 -39.85 -29.59
C GLY A 155 -19.57 -38.97 -28.66
N PRO A 156 -19.44 -37.65 -28.83
CA PRO A 156 -18.62 -36.89 -27.87
C PRO A 156 -19.24 -36.80 -26.46
N ARG A 157 -20.54 -36.99 -26.35
CA ARG A 157 -21.26 -36.89 -25.07
C ARG A 157 -21.31 -38.21 -24.27
N MET A 158 -21.21 -39.36 -24.93
CA MET A 158 -21.20 -40.68 -24.26
C MET A 158 -19.81 -41.20 -23.92
N PHE A 159 -18.75 -40.73 -24.60
CA PHE A 159 -17.38 -41.10 -24.29
C PHE A 159 -16.73 -40.18 -23.26
N LYS A 160 -17.28 -40.12 -22.04
CA LYS A 160 -16.66 -39.49 -20.87
C LYS A 160 -15.22 -39.99 -20.63
N THR A 161 -14.93 -41.23 -21.02
CA THR A 161 -13.64 -41.89 -20.83
C THR A 161 -12.47 -41.19 -21.54
N ALA A 162 -12.68 -40.55 -22.70
CA ALA A 162 -11.58 -39.90 -23.42
C ALA A 162 -11.20 -38.53 -22.84
N GLN A 163 -12.17 -37.75 -22.37
CA GLN A 163 -11.90 -36.50 -21.66
C GLN A 163 -11.36 -36.71 -20.25
N ALA A 164 -11.75 -37.80 -19.60
CA ALA A 164 -11.31 -38.18 -18.26
C ALA A 164 -9.82 -38.51 -18.18
N ILE A 165 -9.18 -38.89 -19.31
CA ILE A 165 -7.76 -39.27 -19.35
C ILE A 165 -6.82 -38.07 -19.54
N LEU A 166 -7.33 -36.90 -19.93
CA LEU A 166 -6.50 -35.73 -20.19
C LEU A 166 -6.02 -35.08 -18.88
N PRO A 167 -4.70 -34.98 -18.68
CA PRO A 167 -4.14 -34.23 -17.56
C PRO A 167 -4.27 -32.72 -17.80
N LYS A 168 -4.38 -31.95 -16.70
CA LYS A 168 -4.34 -30.49 -16.75
C LYS A 168 -3.04 -29.97 -16.15
N LEU A 169 -2.35 -29.10 -16.89
CA LEU A 169 -1.17 -28.38 -16.39
C LEU A 169 -1.64 -27.21 -15.53
N ILE A 170 -1.38 -27.27 -14.22
CA ILE A 170 -1.75 -26.22 -13.26
C ILE A 170 -0.60 -25.27 -12.95
N VAL A 171 0.65 -25.70 -13.10
CA VAL A 171 1.85 -24.89 -13.01
C VAL A 171 2.74 -25.16 -14.22
N ASP A 172 3.00 -24.14 -15.01
CA ASP A 172 3.83 -24.18 -16.23
C ASP A 172 5.09 -23.33 -16.04
N ASN A 173 6.24 -23.98 -16.06
CA ASN A 173 7.54 -23.34 -15.92
C ASN A 173 8.41 -23.45 -17.18
N PHE A 174 7.78 -23.77 -18.33
CA PHE A 174 8.50 -23.86 -19.61
C PHE A 174 9.24 -22.55 -19.95
N GLY A 175 10.53 -22.65 -20.22
CA GLY A 175 11.37 -21.53 -20.62
C GLY A 175 11.74 -20.54 -19.52
N LYS A 176 11.28 -20.71 -18.29
CA LYS A 176 11.64 -19.86 -17.18
C LYS A 176 13.07 -20.15 -16.71
N LYS A 177 13.90 -19.10 -16.66
CA LYS A 177 15.30 -19.19 -16.23
C LYS A 177 15.55 -18.62 -14.83
N GLN A 178 14.59 -17.86 -14.28
CA GLN A 178 14.66 -17.21 -12.97
C GLN A 178 13.57 -17.74 -12.06
N ALA A 179 13.79 -17.59 -10.75
CA ALA A 179 12.80 -17.91 -9.75
C ALA A 179 11.50 -17.08 -9.99
N PRO A 180 10.32 -17.69 -9.93
CA PRO A 180 9.08 -16.99 -10.16
C PRO A 180 8.83 -15.96 -9.06
N PHE A 181 8.38 -14.78 -9.46
CA PHE A 181 7.91 -13.71 -8.58
C PHE A 181 6.44 -13.42 -8.87
N PHE A 182 5.62 -13.43 -7.84
CA PHE A 182 4.22 -13.06 -7.94
C PHE A 182 3.86 -12.01 -6.88
N ASP A 183 3.28 -10.93 -7.35
CA ASP A 183 2.62 -9.95 -6.49
C ASP A 183 1.18 -10.40 -6.26
N ALA A 184 0.88 -10.76 -5.02
CA ALA A 184 -0.42 -11.23 -4.58
C ALA A 184 -1.17 -10.18 -3.73
N THR A 185 -0.77 -8.92 -3.82
CA THR A 185 -1.42 -7.81 -3.12
C THR A 185 -2.89 -7.71 -3.54
N GLY A 186 -3.80 -7.70 -2.57
CA GLY A 186 -5.25 -7.62 -2.81
C GLY A 186 -5.88 -8.88 -3.43
N SER A 187 -5.15 -10.00 -3.51
CA SER A 187 -5.67 -11.25 -4.05
C SER A 187 -6.75 -11.86 -3.17
N HIS A 188 -7.81 -12.36 -3.78
CA HIS A 188 -8.79 -13.20 -3.10
C HIS A 188 -8.21 -14.58 -2.77
N ALA A 189 -8.82 -15.28 -1.79
CA ALA A 189 -8.38 -16.60 -1.35
C ALA A 189 -8.24 -17.60 -2.52
N GLY A 190 -9.21 -17.65 -3.43
CA GLY A 190 -9.16 -18.55 -4.60
C GLY A 190 -8.01 -18.25 -5.56
N ALA A 191 -7.67 -16.96 -5.78
CA ALA A 191 -6.52 -16.60 -6.60
C ALA A 191 -5.19 -16.92 -5.90
N LEU A 192 -5.10 -16.71 -4.58
CA LEU A 192 -3.90 -16.96 -3.80
C LEU A 192 -3.66 -18.45 -3.58
N LEU A 193 -4.66 -19.18 -3.08
CA LEU A 193 -4.56 -20.56 -2.61
C LEU A 193 -4.97 -21.60 -3.66
N GLY A 194 -5.56 -21.15 -4.78
CA GLY A 194 -6.14 -21.99 -5.80
C GLY A 194 -7.62 -22.23 -5.60
N ASP A 195 -8.27 -22.66 -6.66
CA ASP A 195 -9.71 -22.87 -6.69
C ASP A 195 -10.10 -24.03 -7.62
N VAL A 196 -11.33 -24.50 -7.49
CA VAL A 196 -11.93 -25.45 -8.41
C VAL A 196 -13.12 -24.77 -9.08
N LEU A 197 -13.02 -24.58 -10.39
CA LEU A 197 -14.07 -23.91 -11.16
C LEU A 197 -15.40 -24.65 -11.02
N HIS A 198 -16.47 -23.90 -10.87
CA HIS A 198 -17.81 -24.45 -10.83
C HIS A 198 -18.18 -25.04 -12.19
N ASP A 199 -18.82 -26.20 -12.20
CA ASP A 199 -19.37 -26.78 -13.40
C ASP A 199 -20.78 -26.22 -13.64
N PRO A 200 -20.98 -25.38 -14.67
CA PRO A 200 -22.29 -24.79 -14.94
C PRO A 200 -23.37 -25.81 -15.30
N LEU A 201 -22.96 -27.01 -15.71
CA LEU A 201 -23.86 -28.10 -16.07
C LEU A 201 -23.99 -29.10 -14.93
N GLN A 202 -24.45 -28.72 -13.77
CA GLN A 202 -24.70 -29.60 -12.60
C GLN A 202 -25.63 -30.80 -12.88
N SER A 203 -25.73 -31.23 -14.10
CA SER A 203 -26.60 -32.30 -14.56
C SER A 203 -25.93 -33.68 -14.39
N GLY A 204 -26.09 -34.28 -13.21
CA GLY A 204 -26.03 -35.72 -12.94
C GLY A 204 -25.10 -36.59 -13.80
N GLY A 205 -23.81 -36.30 -13.80
CA GLY A 205 -22.86 -37.20 -14.41
C GLY A 205 -22.29 -36.84 -15.80
N LEU A 206 -22.69 -35.72 -16.42
CA LEU A 206 -22.17 -35.24 -17.72
C LEU A 206 -21.22 -34.04 -17.60
N GLY A 207 -20.78 -33.69 -16.37
CA GLY A 207 -19.95 -32.51 -16.09
C GLY A 207 -18.48 -32.68 -16.44
N THR A 208 -17.76 -31.56 -16.47
CA THR A 208 -16.31 -31.55 -16.68
C THR A 208 -15.61 -32.26 -15.51
N PRO A 209 -14.69 -33.23 -15.76
CA PRO A 209 -13.95 -33.91 -14.70
C PRO A 209 -13.26 -32.97 -13.74
N ALA A 210 -13.20 -33.33 -12.45
CA ALA A 210 -12.69 -32.47 -11.39
C ALA A 210 -11.24 -32.00 -11.63
N ASN A 211 -10.37 -32.86 -12.15
CA ASN A 211 -8.98 -32.53 -12.48
C ASN A 211 -8.87 -31.41 -13.53
N LEU A 212 -9.81 -31.31 -14.47
CA LEU A 212 -9.84 -30.25 -15.49
C LEU A 212 -10.39 -28.92 -14.95
N ARG A 213 -11.08 -28.92 -13.82
CA ARG A 213 -11.63 -27.73 -13.17
C ARG A 213 -10.66 -27.08 -12.17
N VAL A 214 -9.62 -27.81 -11.72
CA VAL A 214 -8.61 -27.31 -10.79
C VAL A 214 -7.83 -26.13 -11.38
N VAL A 215 -7.69 -25.05 -10.62
CA VAL A 215 -6.89 -23.87 -10.96
C VAL A 215 -5.82 -23.63 -9.89
N GLY A 216 -4.54 -23.69 -10.28
CA GLY A 216 -3.43 -23.45 -9.36
C GLY A 216 -3.39 -22.01 -8.86
N GLY A 217 -3.33 -21.82 -7.55
CA GLY A 217 -3.17 -20.52 -6.92
C GLY A 217 -1.76 -19.95 -7.09
N LEU A 218 -1.61 -18.67 -6.72
CA LEU A 218 -0.32 -17.99 -6.77
C LEU A 218 0.74 -18.69 -5.92
N ILE A 219 0.35 -19.29 -4.77
CA ILE A 219 1.28 -20.06 -3.92
C ILE A 219 1.92 -21.25 -4.67
N HIS A 220 1.14 -21.93 -5.51
CA HIS A 220 1.62 -23.07 -6.29
C HIS A 220 2.49 -22.61 -7.47
N LYS A 221 2.07 -21.53 -8.16
CA LYS A 221 2.82 -20.92 -9.27
C LYS A 221 4.15 -20.31 -8.81
N ALA A 222 4.23 -19.88 -7.54
CA ALA A 222 5.43 -19.36 -6.91
C ALA A 222 6.34 -20.43 -6.31
N ASN A 223 6.06 -21.71 -6.52
CA ASN A 223 6.91 -22.78 -6.00
C ASN A 223 8.39 -22.55 -6.39
N LYS A 224 9.30 -22.63 -5.39
CA LYS A 224 10.73 -22.28 -5.49
C LYS A 224 11.04 -20.80 -5.74
N GLY A 225 10.04 -19.93 -5.73
CA GLY A 225 10.14 -18.48 -5.96
C GLY A 225 9.71 -17.65 -4.77
N VAL A 226 9.14 -16.47 -5.07
CA VAL A 226 8.74 -15.45 -4.10
C VAL A 226 7.28 -15.05 -4.31
N ILE A 227 6.55 -14.93 -3.21
CA ILE A 227 5.26 -14.23 -3.15
C ILE A 227 5.47 -12.93 -2.38
N PHE A 228 5.10 -11.84 -3.00
CA PHE A 228 5.03 -10.53 -2.37
C PHE A 228 3.57 -10.18 -2.06
N ILE A 229 3.30 -9.72 -0.84
CA ILE A 229 1.96 -9.25 -0.43
C ILE A 229 2.13 -7.93 0.31
N ASP A 230 1.75 -6.82 -0.33
CA ASP A 230 1.64 -5.54 0.38
C ASP A 230 0.33 -5.50 1.16
N GLU A 231 0.33 -4.75 2.27
CA GLU A 231 -0.80 -4.66 3.19
C GLU A 231 -1.34 -6.06 3.60
N ILE A 232 -0.46 -6.95 4.05
CA ILE A 232 -0.77 -8.36 4.41
C ILE A 232 -1.98 -8.48 5.35
N ALA A 233 -2.23 -7.48 6.19
CA ALA A 233 -3.37 -7.44 7.10
C ALA A 233 -4.73 -7.29 6.41
N THR A 234 -4.78 -6.93 5.13
CA THR A 234 -6.03 -6.86 4.35
C THR A 234 -6.55 -8.24 3.96
N LEU A 235 -5.69 -9.27 3.99
CA LEU A 235 -6.14 -10.64 3.82
C LEU A 235 -7.03 -11.08 4.98
N HIS A 236 -8.12 -11.76 4.65
CA HIS A 236 -9.02 -12.32 5.66
C HIS A 236 -8.26 -13.22 6.64
N PRO A 237 -8.55 -13.21 7.96
CA PRO A 237 -7.84 -13.99 8.97
C PRO A 237 -7.74 -15.49 8.64
N ARG A 238 -8.79 -16.08 8.07
CA ARG A 238 -8.79 -17.48 7.61
C ARG A 238 -7.75 -17.71 6.51
N THR A 239 -7.67 -16.81 5.53
CA THR A 239 -6.67 -16.90 4.45
C THR A 239 -5.25 -16.77 4.98
N GLN A 240 -5.02 -15.93 6.02
CA GLN A 240 -3.72 -15.85 6.69
C GLN A 240 -3.34 -17.16 7.40
N GLN A 241 -4.32 -17.88 7.99
CA GLN A 241 -4.10 -19.20 8.60
C GLN A 241 -3.79 -20.29 7.55
N GLU A 242 -4.52 -20.29 6.44
CA GLU A 242 -4.29 -21.21 5.31
C GLU A 242 -2.91 -20.96 4.68
N LEU A 243 -2.51 -19.69 4.54
CA LEU A 243 -1.17 -19.30 4.10
C LEU A 243 -0.09 -19.79 5.08
N LEU A 244 -0.34 -19.71 6.40
CA LEU A 244 0.56 -20.25 7.41
C LEU A 244 0.76 -21.76 7.24
N SER A 245 -0.32 -22.52 7.00
CA SER A 245 -0.25 -23.97 6.76
C SER A 245 0.57 -24.28 5.51
N ALA A 246 0.37 -23.52 4.42
CA ALA A 246 1.15 -23.66 3.20
C ALA A 246 2.66 -23.40 3.42
N LEU A 247 3.01 -22.40 4.25
CA LEU A 247 4.40 -22.07 4.61
C LEU A 247 5.05 -23.15 5.48
N GLN A 248 4.27 -23.85 6.30
CA GLN A 248 4.76 -24.90 7.19
C GLN A 248 5.00 -26.21 6.43
N GLU A 249 3.99 -26.65 5.70
CA GLU A 249 3.97 -27.94 5.02
C GLU A 249 4.69 -27.91 3.66
N LYS A 250 4.90 -26.73 3.07
CA LYS A 250 5.43 -26.52 1.72
C LYS A 250 4.64 -27.23 0.62
N LYS A 251 3.45 -27.68 0.95
CA LYS A 251 2.44 -28.28 0.08
C LYS A 251 1.07 -27.81 0.55
N PHE A 252 0.17 -27.55 -0.37
CA PHE A 252 -1.18 -27.13 -0.03
C PHE A 252 -2.20 -27.70 -1.02
N PRO A 253 -3.29 -28.39 -0.57
CA PRO A 253 -4.30 -28.91 -1.46
C PRO A 253 -5.16 -27.78 -2.04
N ILE A 254 -5.56 -27.92 -3.30
CA ILE A 254 -6.49 -26.99 -3.94
C ILE A 254 -7.91 -27.47 -3.65
N THR A 255 -8.73 -26.60 -3.05
CA THR A 255 -10.14 -26.86 -2.71
C THR A 255 -11.02 -25.81 -3.35
N GLY A 256 -12.26 -26.17 -3.69
CA GLY A 256 -13.26 -25.21 -4.15
C GLY A 256 -13.56 -24.18 -3.05
N GLN A 257 -13.46 -22.91 -3.39
CA GLN A 257 -13.67 -21.78 -2.46
C GLN A 257 -15.12 -21.27 -2.44
N SER A 258 -15.99 -21.82 -3.29
CA SER A 258 -17.37 -21.37 -3.37
C SER A 258 -18.23 -22.01 -2.28
N GLU A 259 -18.73 -21.21 -1.35
CA GLU A 259 -19.70 -21.60 -0.31
C GLU A 259 -21.09 -21.97 -0.89
N ARG A 260 -21.35 -21.69 -2.17
CA ARG A 260 -22.63 -21.93 -2.86
C ARG A 260 -22.74 -23.31 -3.50
N SER A 261 -21.69 -24.13 -3.42
CA SER A 261 -21.72 -25.49 -3.99
C SER A 261 -22.29 -26.48 -2.99
N SER A 262 -23.53 -26.87 -3.20
CA SER A 262 -24.18 -27.98 -2.47
C SER A 262 -23.73 -29.38 -2.93
N GLY A 263 -22.66 -29.47 -3.73
CA GLY A 263 -22.08 -30.70 -4.24
C GLY A 263 -20.85 -31.18 -3.48
N ALA A 264 -20.38 -32.38 -3.78
CA ALA A 264 -19.17 -32.95 -3.18
C ALA A 264 -17.97 -32.01 -3.31
N MET A 265 -17.28 -31.75 -2.19
CA MET A 265 -16.13 -30.86 -2.13
C MET A 265 -14.95 -31.52 -2.88
N VAL A 266 -14.56 -30.94 -4.01
CA VAL A 266 -13.35 -31.35 -4.71
C VAL A 266 -12.13 -30.83 -3.96
N ARG A 267 -11.21 -31.76 -3.64
CA ARG A 267 -9.95 -31.45 -2.97
C ARG A 267 -8.83 -32.26 -3.63
N THR A 268 -7.82 -31.58 -4.16
CA THR A 268 -6.68 -32.27 -4.77
C THR A 268 -5.78 -32.91 -3.72
N GLU A 269 -4.92 -33.82 -4.14
CA GLU A 269 -3.72 -34.12 -3.36
C GLU A 269 -2.93 -32.84 -3.07
N PRO A 270 -2.08 -32.81 -2.00
CA PRO A 270 -1.29 -31.64 -1.67
C PRO A 270 -0.34 -31.24 -2.82
N VAL A 271 -0.53 -30.03 -3.36
CA VAL A 271 0.26 -29.45 -4.45
C VAL A 271 1.48 -28.74 -3.87
N PRO A 272 2.69 -28.91 -4.45
CA PRO A 272 3.90 -28.23 -3.98
C PRO A 272 3.78 -26.71 -3.99
N CYS A 273 4.22 -26.05 -2.90
CA CYS A 273 4.21 -24.59 -2.74
C CYS A 273 5.34 -24.11 -1.80
N ASP A 274 6.58 -24.54 -2.05
CA ASP A 274 7.77 -24.08 -1.32
C ASP A 274 8.21 -22.70 -1.83
N PHE A 275 7.62 -21.64 -1.33
CA PHE A 275 7.91 -20.26 -1.70
C PHE A 275 8.44 -19.43 -0.52
N ILE A 276 9.09 -18.30 -0.82
CA ILE A 276 9.45 -17.30 0.18
C ILE A 276 8.33 -16.27 0.22
N LEU A 277 7.78 -16.03 1.41
CA LEU A 277 6.84 -14.94 1.64
C LEU A 277 7.61 -13.66 1.95
N VAL A 278 7.35 -12.61 1.16
CA VAL A 278 7.71 -11.23 1.47
C VAL A 278 6.43 -10.47 1.77
N ALA A 279 6.10 -10.39 3.05
CA ALA A 279 4.96 -9.61 3.53
C ALA A 279 5.37 -8.15 3.74
N ALA A 280 4.50 -7.22 3.40
CA ALA A 280 4.75 -5.80 3.59
C ALA A 280 3.54 -5.10 4.20
N GLY A 281 3.79 -3.92 4.80
CA GLY A 281 2.73 -3.08 5.36
C GLY A 281 3.30 -1.89 6.13
N ASN A 282 2.43 -1.23 6.88
CA ASN A 282 2.76 -0.13 7.80
C ASN A 282 2.70 -0.61 9.28
N LEU A 283 2.89 0.29 10.24
CA LEU A 283 2.80 -0.06 11.67
C LEU A 283 1.41 -0.55 12.09
N GLU A 284 0.36 -0.09 11.45
CA GLU A 284 -1.01 -0.55 11.69
C GLU A 284 -1.22 -2.00 11.25
N THR A 285 -0.55 -2.41 10.17
CA THR A 285 -0.53 -3.79 9.69
C THR A 285 -0.12 -4.78 10.79
N LEU A 286 0.83 -4.40 11.65
CA LEU A 286 1.29 -5.27 12.74
C LEU A 286 0.19 -5.56 13.78
N LYS A 287 -0.73 -4.62 14.00
CA LYS A 287 -1.85 -4.78 14.95
C LYS A 287 -2.93 -5.72 14.40
N ASN A 288 -3.13 -5.70 13.09
CA ASN A 288 -4.21 -6.38 12.40
C ASN A 288 -3.77 -7.70 11.73
N MET A 289 -2.48 -8.01 11.75
CA MET A 289 -1.93 -9.26 11.21
C MET A 289 -2.19 -10.43 12.17
N HIS A 290 -2.51 -11.60 11.61
CA HIS A 290 -2.73 -12.81 12.42
C HIS A 290 -1.47 -13.17 13.25
N PRO A 291 -1.57 -13.30 14.59
CA PRO A 291 -0.41 -13.45 15.47
C PRO A 291 0.46 -14.66 15.13
N ALA A 292 -0.15 -15.80 14.75
CA ALA A 292 0.59 -17.00 14.40
C ALA A 292 1.40 -16.84 13.11
N LEU A 293 0.85 -16.15 12.08
CA LEU A 293 1.58 -15.86 10.85
C LEU A 293 2.78 -14.96 11.12
N ARG A 294 2.60 -13.91 11.92
CA ARG A 294 3.69 -13.03 12.34
C ARG A 294 4.76 -13.78 13.13
N SER A 295 4.35 -14.63 14.09
CA SER A 295 5.27 -15.47 14.87
C SER A 295 6.10 -16.39 13.97
N ARG A 296 5.48 -16.96 12.93
CA ARG A 296 6.18 -17.81 11.95
C ARG A 296 7.24 -17.04 11.17
N ILE A 297 6.87 -15.85 10.64
CA ILE A 297 7.83 -15.02 9.91
C ILE A 297 8.99 -14.62 10.84
N ARG A 298 8.69 -14.16 12.06
CA ARG A 298 9.70 -13.77 13.04
C ARG A 298 10.64 -14.90 13.45
N GLY A 299 10.11 -16.12 13.63
CA GLY A 299 10.90 -17.28 14.06
C GLY A 299 11.77 -17.88 12.95
N TYR A 300 11.36 -17.78 11.70
CA TYR A 300 12.02 -18.40 10.55
C TYR A 300 12.47 -17.43 9.46
N GLY A 301 12.47 -16.13 9.75
CA GLY A 301 12.78 -15.09 8.78
C GLY A 301 13.29 -13.83 9.43
N TYR A 302 13.02 -12.70 8.77
CA TYR A 302 13.49 -11.38 9.18
C TYR A 302 12.33 -10.38 9.20
N GLU A 303 12.28 -9.54 10.24
CA GLU A 303 11.44 -8.35 10.30
C GLU A 303 12.34 -7.13 10.05
N ILE A 304 11.96 -6.26 9.10
CA ILE A 304 12.74 -5.09 8.68
C ILE A 304 11.86 -3.85 8.79
N TYR A 305 12.33 -2.85 9.51
CA TYR A 305 11.73 -1.51 9.51
C TYR A 305 12.43 -0.65 8.45
N MET A 306 11.65 -0.13 7.50
CA MET A 306 12.18 0.65 6.37
C MET A 306 12.52 2.07 6.81
N ASN A 307 13.69 2.56 6.41
CA ASN A 307 14.08 3.95 6.66
C ASN A 307 13.19 4.92 5.87
N GLU A 308 12.72 5.97 6.55
CA GLU A 308 11.93 7.06 5.93
C GLU A 308 12.83 8.20 5.44
N THR A 309 13.99 8.36 6.07
CA THR A 309 14.96 9.40 5.74
C THR A 309 16.39 8.89 5.86
N VAL A 310 17.32 9.54 5.14
CA VAL A 310 18.76 9.32 5.25
C VAL A 310 19.48 10.64 5.50
N PRO A 311 20.68 10.64 6.12
CA PRO A 311 21.49 11.83 6.28
C PRO A 311 21.81 12.50 4.94
N ASP A 312 21.85 13.83 4.90
CA ASP A 312 22.21 14.62 3.72
C ASP A 312 23.73 14.62 3.50
N THR A 313 24.26 13.50 3.06
CA THR A 313 25.67 13.33 2.69
C THR A 313 25.86 13.42 1.18
N LYS A 314 27.10 13.63 0.74
CA LYS A 314 27.43 13.62 -0.69
C LYS A 314 27.04 12.29 -1.34
N GLU A 315 27.31 11.19 -0.69
CA GLU A 315 26.97 9.84 -1.16
C GLU A 315 25.45 9.66 -1.36
N ASN A 316 24.65 10.08 -0.38
CA ASN A 316 23.20 9.95 -0.47
C ASN A 316 22.58 10.90 -1.50
N ARG A 317 23.18 12.08 -1.74
CA ARG A 317 22.82 12.94 -2.88
C ARG A 317 23.12 12.27 -4.23
N GLU A 318 24.26 11.58 -4.35
CA GLU A 318 24.60 10.82 -5.55
C GLU A 318 23.63 9.65 -5.77
N LYS A 319 23.23 8.95 -4.69
CA LYS A 319 22.17 7.91 -4.74
C LYS A 319 20.84 8.50 -5.24
N LEU A 320 20.43 9.69 -4.78
CA LEU A 320 19.24 10.37 -5.29
C LEU A 320 19.36 10.82 -6.75
N ALA A 321 20.55 11.27 -7.18
CA ALA A 321 20.79 11.57 -8.59
C ALA A 321 20.66 10.32 -9.47
N LYS A 322 21.13 9.15 -8.99
CA LYS A 322 20.89 7.86 -9.65
C LYS A 322 19.40 7.54 -9.71
N PHE A 323 18.65 7.81 -8.64
CA PHE A 323 17.18 7.64 -8.64
C PHE A 323 16.52 8.44 -9.76
N VAL A 324 16.89 9.73 -9.93
CA VAL A 324 16.33 10.55 -11.02
C VAL A 324 16.66 9.92 -12.38
N ALA A 325 17.88 9.41 -12.58
CA ALA A 325 18.27 8.73 -13.81
C ALA A 325 17.47 7.42 -14.02
N GLN A 326 17.20 6.66 -12.95
CA GLN A 326 16.37 5.45 -12.99
C GLN A 326 14.93 5.77 -13.43
N GLU A 327 14.32 6.82 -12.86
CA GLU A 327 12.96 7.24 -13.22
C GLU A 327 12.90 7.69 -14.70
N VAL A 328 13.89 8.46 -15.17
CA VAL A 328 13.97 8.83 -16.60
C VAL A 328 14.10 7.59 -17.50
N LYS A 329 14.91 6.60 -17.11
CA LYS A 329 15.08 5.35 -17.87
C LYS A 329 13.76 4.54 -17.94
N LYS A 330 13.01 4.48 -16.84
CA LYS A 330 11.70 3.80 -16.78
C LYS A 330 10.67 4.39 -17.74
N GLU A 331 10.75 5.69 -18.00
CA GLU A 331 9.84 6.38 -18.92
C GLU A 331 10.17 6.16 -20.41
N ASN A 332 11.22 5.36 -20.73
CA ASN A 332 11.54 4.90 -22.10
C ASN A 332 11.55 6.03 -23.14
N GLY A 333 12.18 7.17 -22.82
CA GLY A 333 12.29 8.32 -23.72
C GLY A 333 11.04 9.23 -23.76
N LYS A 334 10.03 8.98 -22.94
CA LYS A 334 8.86 9.88 -22.84
C LYS A 334 9.23 11.25 -22.30
N ILE A 335 10.20 11.31 -21.39
CA ILE A 335 10.69 12.55 -20.77
C ILE A 335 12.18 12.77 -21.06
N PRO A 336 12.64 14.04 -21.15
CA PRO A 336 14.06 14.36 -21.36
C PRO A 336 14.91 14.06 -20.13
N HIS A 337 16.23 13.96 -20.32
CA HIS A 337 17.20 13.87 -19.23
C HIS A 337 17.31 15.18 -18.45
N PHE A 338 17.68 15.09 -17.17
CA PHE A 338 17.78 16.21 -16.24
C PHE A 338 19.17 16.84 -16.25
N SER A 339 19.24 18.17 -16.24
CA SER A 339 20.46 18.93 -15.99
C SER A 339 20.88 18.84 -14.52
N VAL A 340 22.13 19.19 -14.21
CA VAL A 340 22.64 19.23 -12.83
C VAL A 340 21.79 20.14 -11.94
N GLY A 341 21.39 21.32 -12.45
CA GLY A 341 20.51 22.24 -11.73
C GLY A 341 19.14 21.64 -11.41
N ALA A 342 18.54 20.91 -12.37
CA ALA A 342 17.28 20.23 -12.16
C ALA A 342 17.40 19.11 -11.11
N VAL A 343 18.45 18.30 -11.16
CA VAL A 343 18.72 17.27 -10.14
C VAL A 343 18.91 17.91 -8.76
N SER A 344 19.65 19.02 -8.67
CA SER A 344 19.83 19.77 -7.42
C SER A 344 18.48 20.26 -6.86
N ALA A 345 17.58 20.74 -7.72
CA ALA A 345 16.23 21.17 -7.32
C ALA A 345 15.35 20.00 -6.82
N ILE A 346 15.50 18.78 -7.37
CA ILE A 346 14.85 17.56 -6.86
C ILE A 346 15.42 17.20 -5.49
N ILE A 347 16.75 17.24 -5.29
CA ILE A 347 17.38 16.97 -4.00
C ILE A 347 16.92 17.98 -2.95
N GLU A 348 16.79 19.26 -3.31
CA GLU A 348 16.23 20.28 -2.40
C GLU A 348 14.78 19.97 -2.05
N GLY A 349 14.00 19.45 -3.01
CA GLY A 349 12.66 18.91 -2.74
C GLY A 349 12.66 17.73 -1.77
N ALA A 350 13.66 16.85 -1.86
CA ALA A 350 13.84 15.72 -0.95
C ALA A 350 14.17 16.17 0.49
N LYS A 351 15.00 17.22 0.66
CA LYS A 351 15.28 17.82 1.97
C LYS A 351 14.03 18.36 2.64
N ARG A 352 13.22 19.09 1.89
CA ARG A 352 11.98 19.67 2.44
C ARG A 352 11.00 18.59 2.90
N ARG A 353 10.84 17.53 2.11
CA ARG A 353 9.94 16.43 2.43
C ARG A 353 10.42 15.56 3.59
N ALA A 354 11.71 15.58 3.92
CA ALA A 354 12.26 14.86 5.05
C ALA A 354 11.77 15.39 6.41
N ASN A 355 11.26 16.63 6.46
CA ASN A 355 10.82 17.30 7.70
C ASN A 355 11.84 17.24 8.85
N ARG A 356 13.10 17.00 8.52
CA ARG A 356 14.22 16.88 9.45
C ARG A 356 15.46 17.54 8.84
N LYS A 357 16.07 18.47 9.57
CA LYS A 357 17.28 19.18 9.12
C LYS A 357 18.43 18.20 8.89
N GLY A 358 19.13 18.38 7.76
CA GLY A 358 20.27 17.53 7.41
C GLY A 358 19.90 16.13 6.95
N HIS A 359 18.64 15.89 6.58
CA HIS A 359 18.16 14.60 6.06
C HIS A 359 17.50 14.76 4.69
N LEU A 360 17.43 13.66 3.97
CA LEU A 360 16.76 13.49 2.68
C LEU A 360 15.66 12.45 2.84
N THR A 361 14.50 12.69 2.26
CA THR A 361 13.39 11.73 2.30
C THR A 361 13.65 10.50 1.42
N LEU A 362 13.18 9.36 1.86
CA LEU A 362 13.11 8.10 1.11
C LEU A 362 11.69 7.77 0.62
N HIS A 363 10.74 8.71 0.73
CA HIS A 363 9.44 8.59 0.07
C HIS A 363 9.60 8.83 -1.43
N LEU A 364 10.23 7.88 -2.11
CA LEU A 364 10.67 8.02 -3.51
C LEU A 364 9.52 8.10 -4.50
N ARG A 365 8.34 7.53 -4.16
CA ARG A 365 7.13 7.62 -5.01
C ARG A 365 6.74 9.07 -5.27
N GLY A 366 6.73 9.92 -4.24
CA GLY A 366 6.40 11.33 -4.37
C GLY A 366 7.47 12.13 -5.13
N LEU A 367 8.76 11.78 -4.97
CA LEU A 367 9.84 12.38 -5.75
C LEU A 367 9.77 11.96 -7.22
N GLY A 368 9.45 10.69 -7.51
CA GLY A 368 9.24 10.20 -8.87
C GLY A 368 8.09 10.93 -9.58
N GLY A 369 7.00 11.25 -8.85
CA GLY A 369 5.94 12.10 -9.37
C GLY A 369 6.44 13.50 -9.80
N LEU A 370 7.29 14.11 -8.99
CA LEU A 370 7.90 15.41 -9.32
C LEU A 370 8.85 15.31 -10.52
N VAL A 371 9.62 14.21 -10.63
CA VAL A 371 10.49 13.95 -11.80
C VAL A 371 9.65 13.85 -13.06
N ARG A 372 8.59 13.05 -13.07
CA ARG A 372 7.70 12.90 -14.24
C ARG A 372 7.05 14.23 -14.63
N ALA A 373 6.46 14.95 -13.70
CA ALA A 373 5.83 16.23 -13.97
C ALA A 373 6.81 17.28 -14.54
N ALA A 374 8.04 17.32 -14.03
CA ALA A 374 9.08 18.21 -14.56
C ALA A 374 9.53 17.81 -15.96
N GLY A 375 9.61 16.49 -16.22
CA GLY A 375 9.92 15.92 -17.54
C GLY A 375 8.84 16.24 -18.57
N ASP A 376 7.55 16.10 -18.20
CA ASP A 376 6.41 16.43 -19.06
C ASP A 376 6.41 17.91 -19.45
N LEU A 377 6.66 18.82 -18.48
CA LEU A 377 6.77 20.25 -18.75
C LEU A 377 7.92 20.56 -19.72
N ALA A 378 9.10 20.00 -19.51
CA ALA A 378 10.25 20.23 -20.39
C ALA A 378 9.96 19.74 -21.82
N LYS A 379 9.22 18.63 -21.96
CA LYS A 379 8.82 18.10 -23.26
C LYS A 379 7.79 18.99 -23.95
N LEU A 380 6.80 19.51 -23.21
CA LEU A 380 5.81 20.46 -23.72
C LEU A 380 6.47 21.76 -24.18
N ASP A 381 7.49 22.24 -23.44
CA ASP A 381 8.28 23.43 -23.80
C ASP A 381 9.31 23.14 -24.93
N GLY A 382 9.31 21.94 -25.53
CA GLY A 382 10.22 21.52 -26.60
C GLY A 382 11.70 21.48 -26.22
N GLN A 383 11.99 21.40 -24.93
CA GLN A 383 13.35 21.45 -24.41
C GLN A 383 14.06 20.09 -24.47
N LYS A 384 15.34 20.09 -24.88
CA LYS A 384 16.18 18.89 -24.92
C LYS A 384 16.54 18.34 -23.54
N TRP A 385 16.50 19.19 -22.51
CA TRP A 385 16.89 18.88 -21.14
C TRP A 385 15.89 19.47 -20.15
N VAL A 386 15.65 18.74 -19.06
CA VAL A 386 14.88 19.29 -17.93
C VAL A 386 15.78 20.28 -17.18
N MET A 387 15.35 21.52 -17.06
CA MET A 387 16.02 22.60 -16.35
C MET A 387 15.43 22.81 -14.96
N GLU A 388 16.12 23.55 -14.09
CA GLU A 388 15.67 23.86 -12.73
C GLU A 388 14.28 24.53 -12.71
N GLU A 389 13.98 25.37 -13.70
CA GLU A 389 12.68 26.05 -13.81
C GLU A 389 11.52 25.09 -14.01
N HIS A 390 11.70 24.04 -14.81
CA HIS A 390 10.68 23.01 -15.00
C HIS A 390 10.38 22.29 -13.67
N VAL A 391 11.40 22.00 -12.85
CA VAL A 391 11.20 21.42 -11.52
C VAL A 391 10.46 22.38 -10.59
N LYS A 392 10.77 23.68 -10.63
CA LYS A 392 10.07 24.70 -9.85
C LYS A 392 8.58 24.81 -10.27
N LYS A 393 8.30 24.84 -11.57
CA LYS A 393 6.93 24.84 -12.10
C LYS A 393 6.20 23.53 -11.73
N ALA A 394 6.85 22.38 -11.88
CA ALA A 394 6.30 21.07 -11.56
C ALA A 394 5.90 20.94 -10.08
N LYS A 395 6.63 21.56 -9.15
CA LYS A 395 6.24 21.59 -7.72
C LYS A 395 4.84 22.14 -7.50
N ASN A 396 4.42 23.12 -8.30
CA ASN A 396 3.09 23.71 -8.22
C ASN A 396 2.01 22.82 -8.84
N LEU A 397 2.33 22.09 -9.92
CA LEU A 397 1.41 21.16 -10.59
C LEU A 397 1.26 19.84 -9.85
N ALA A 398 2.34 19.31 -9.28
CA ALA A 398 2.37 18.05 -8.54
C ALA A 398 2.12 18.24 -7.03
N ARG A 399 1.29 19.23 -6.65
CA ARG A 399 0.90 19.45 -5.25
C ARG A 399 0.02 18.30 -4.77
N PRO A 400 0.27 17.75 -3.57
CA PRO A 400 -0.66 16.83 -2.93
C PRO A 400 -2.04 17.46 -2.76
N LEU A 401 -3.08 16.63 -2.75
CA LEU A 401 -4.46 17.10 -2.60
C LEU A 401 -4.65 17.86 -1.27
N GLU A 402 -4.00 17.38 -0.21
CA GLU A 402 -4.01 18.00 1.11
C GLU A 402 -3.51 19.45 1.07
N GLN A 403 -2.47 19.71 0.29
CA GLN A 403 -1.96 21.09 0.11
C GLN A 403 -2.94 21.95 -0.67
N GLN A 404 -3.57 21.40 -1.72
CA GLN A 404 -4.58 22.14 -2.49
C GLN A 404 -5.82 22.44 -1.64
N MET A 405 -6.23 21.51 -0.78
CA MET A 405 -7.32 21.71 0.18
C MET A 405 -6.97 22.79 1.22
N ALA A 406 -5.74 22.74 1.76
CA ALA A 406 -5.28 23.74 2.72
C ALA A 406 -5.25 25.14 2.11
N ASP A 407 -4.76 25.29 0.87
CA ASP A 407 -4.75 26.59 0.17
C ASP A 407 -6.18 27.15 0.01
N LYS A 408 -7.14 26.31 -0.42
CA LYS A 408 -8.55 26.70 -0.52
C LYS A 408 -9.18 27.03 0.83
N HIS A 409 -8.80 26.31 1.88
CA HIS A 409 -9.25 26.58 3.25
C HIS A 409 -8.74 27.95 3.74
N ILE A 410 -7.48 28.26 3.48
CA ILE A 410 -6.89 29.55 3.83
C ILE A 410 -7.60 30.67 3.07
N GLU A 411 -7.82 30.50 1.77
CA GLU A 411 -8.51 31.47 0.92
C GLU A 411 -9.91 31.80 1.46
N ARG A 412 -10.74 30.76 1.69
CA ARG A 412 -12.09 30.93 2.26
C ARG A 412 -12.10 31.60 3.64
N LYS A 413 -11.18 31.19 4.54
CA LYS A 413 -11.09 31.80 5.88
C LYS A 413 -10.65 33.25 5.86
N LYS A 414 -9.87 33.65 4.84
CA LYS A 414 -9.55 35.08 4.60
C LYS A 414 -10.76 35.85 4.10
N GLU A 415 -11.52 35.31 3.14
CA GLU A 415 -12.74 35.91 2.61
C GLU A 415 -13.78 36.16 3.70
N TYR A 416 -13.93 35.25 4.65
CA TYR A 416 -14.90 35.42 5.75
C TYR A 416 -14.33 36.14 6.98
N GLU A 417 -13.16 36.79 6.87
CA GLU A 417 -12.49 37.51 7.96
C GLU A 417 -12.31 36.70 9.27
N VAL A 418 -12.35 35.37 9.18
CA VAL A 418 -12.14 34.47 10.34
C VAL A 418 -10.69 34.53 10.80
N ILE A 419 -9.77 34.81 9.91
CA ILE A 419 -8.35 34.96 10.20
C ILE A 419 -8.03 36.44 10.49
N VAL A 420 -7.64 36.72 11.73
CA VAL A 420 -7.21 38.06 12.16
C VAL A 420 -5.70 38.02 12.39
N THR A 421 -4.96 38.84 11.65
CA THR A 421 -3.48 38.89 11.70
C THR A 421 -2.96 40.22 12.25
N THR A 422 -3.86 41.12 12.68
CA THR A 422 -3.50 42.43 13.21
C THR A 422 -4.33 42.77 14.44
N GLY A 423 -3.81 43.69 15.26
CA GLY A 423 -4.49 44.13 16.49
C GLY A 423 -4.28 43.18 17.68
N LYS A 424 -5.15 43.31 18.67
CA LYS A 424 -5.09 42.58 19.94
C LYS A 424 -6.50 42.17 20.34
N LYS A 425 -6.70 40.90 20.78
CA LYS A 425 -8.00 40.38 21.24
C LYS A 425 -7.84 39.57 22.51
N VAL A 426 -8.79 39.70 23.43
CA VAL A 426 -8.84 38.88 24.65
C VAL A 426 -9.44 37.51 24.30
N GLY A 427 -8.87 36.44 24.84
CA GLY A 427 -9.38 35.07 24.67
C GLY A 427 -9.19 34.47 23.27
N ARG A 428 -8.58 35.21 22.31
CA ARG A 428 -8.38 34.72 20.93
C ARG A 428 -6.91 34.58 20.58
N VAL A 429 -6.55 33.45 19.98
CA VAL A 429 -5.18 33.13 19.55
C VAL A 429 -5.18 32.47 18.17
N ASN A 430 -4.07 32.61 17.46
CA ASN A 430 -3.80 31.90 16.22
C ASN A 430 -2.93 30.66 16.49
N GLY A 431 -3.54 29.49 16.50
CA GLY A 431 -2.85 28.21 16.53
C GLY A 431 -2.39 27.79 15.14
N LEU A 432 -1.46 26.83 15.08
CA LEU A 432 -0.99 26.21 13.84
C LEU A 432 -1.19 24.69 13.93
N ALA A 433 -1.83 24.12 12.94
CA ALA A 433 -2.06 22.69 12.81
C ALA A 433 -1.59 22.17 11.44
N VAL A 434 -1.65 20.88 11.22
CA VAL A 434 -1.43 20.23 9.92
C VAL A 434 -2.67 19.45 9.52
N ILE A 435 -2.93 19.41 8.21
CA ILE A 435 -3.92 18.51 7.59
C ILE A 435 -3.15 17.49 6.75
N GLY A 436 -3.64 16.25 6.69
CA GLY A 436 -3.06 15.17 5.90
C GLY A 436 -2.49 14.06 6.76
N SER A 437 -2.03 13.00 6.09
CA SER A 437 -1.46 11.81 6.73
C SER A 437 -0.18 11.36 6.03
N GLY A 438 0.67 10.62 6.73
CA GLY A 438 1.93 10.11 6.18
C GLY A 438 2.89 11.21 5.75
N SER A 439 3.38 11.16 4.52
CA SER A 439 4.37 12.11 3.98
C SER A 439 3.79 13.40 3.39
N ALA A 440 2.45 13.55 3.34
CA ALA A 440 1.76 14.68 2.73
C ALA A 440 1.02 15.52 3.78
N TYR A 441 1.79 16.31 4.54
CA TYR A 441 1.22 17.28 5.48
C TYR A 441 1.16 18.68 4.88
N SER A 442 0.03 19.36 5.06
CA SER A 442 -0.11 20.78 4.77
C SER A 442 -0.42 21.56 6.04
N GLY A 443 0.23 22.69 6.24
CA GLY A 443 -0.01 23.55 7.39
C GLY A 443 -1.29 24.38 7.23
N ILE A 444 -1.99 24.58 8.33
CA ILE A 444 -3.15 25.49 8.40
C ILE A 444 -3.07 26.42 9.61
N LEU A 445 -3.65 27.62 9.49
CA LEU A 445 -3.91 28.48 10.63
C LEU A 445 -5.24 28.08 11.27
N LEU A 446 -5.21 27.92 12.58
CA LEU A 446 -6.31 27.45 13.41
C LEU A 446 -6.63 28.51 14.47
N PRO A 447 -7.57 29.43 14.23
CA PRO A 447 -7.99 30.37 15.25
C PRO A 447 -8.74 29.67 16.37
N ILE A 448 -8.38 29.97 17.62
CA ILE A 448 -8.95 29.41 18.84
C ILE A 448 -9.48 30.56 19.69
N GLU A 449 -10.71 30.42 20.16
CA GLU A 449 -11.33 31.34 21.10
C GLU A 449 -11.65 30.64 22.40
N SER A 450 -11.43 31.35 23.50
CA SER A 450 -11.80 30.89 24.84
C SER A 450 -12.57 31.99 25.57
N GLU A 451 -13.62 31.57 26.27
CA GLU A 451 -14.41 32.44 27.15
C GLU A 451 -14.49 31.80 28.53
N VAL A 452 -14.49 32.62 29.56
CA VAL A 452 -14.55 32.18 30.96
C VAL A 452 -15.75 32.88 31.63
N THR A 453 -16.71 32.07 32.04
CA THR A 453 -17.93 32.52 32.72
C THR A 453 -17.96 32.13 34.17
N HIS A 454 -18.89 32.69 34.96
CA HIS A 454 -19.14 32.21 36.33
C HIS A 454 -19.77 30.83 36.24
N GLY A 455 -19.16 29.85 36.91
CA GLY A 455 -19.61 28.44 36.90
C GLY A 455 -20.76 28.23 37.90
N GLY A 456 -21.50 27.13 37.63
CA GLY A 456 -22.54 26.63 38.55
C GLY A 456 -21.95 25.76 39.67
N LYS A 457 -22.76 24.83 40.22
CA LYS A 457 -22.35 23.89 41.29
C LYS A 457 -21.20 22.94 40.90
N LYS A 458 -20.88 22.76 39.62
CA LYS A 458 -19.70 22.05 39.10
C LYS A 458 -19.17 22.83 37.90
N SER A 459 -17.93 23.27 37.97
CA SER A 459 -17.28 23.91 36.83
C SER A 459 -16.88 22.88 35.80
N GLU A 460 -17.13 23.18 34.55
CA GLU A 460 -16.79 22.32 33.43
C GLU A 460 -15.85 23.01 32.43
N ILE A 461 -14.92 22.26 31.88
CA ILE A 461 -14.16 22.71 30.69
C ILE A 461 -14.85 22.13 29.48
N ILE A 462 -15.52 23.00 28.73
CA ILE A 462 -16.32 22.63 27.57
C ILE A 462 -15.52 22.99 26.31
N ALA A 463 -15.04 21.97 25.63
CA ALA A 463 -14.39 22.12 24.34
C ALA A 463 -15.41 21.83 23.22
N THR A 464 -15.68 22.82 22.38
CA THR A 464 -16.62 22.73 21.25
C THR A 464 -15.89 22.67 19.92
N GLY A 465 -16.49 21.98 18.95
CA GLY A 465 -15.92 21.69 17.63
C GLY A 465 -15.63 20.20 17.45
N LYS A 466 -15.21 19.78 16.26
CA LYS A 466 -14.79 18.40 15.99
C LYS A 466 -13.37 18.17 16.50
N LEU A 467 -13.25 17.96 17.83
CA LEU A 467 -11.97 17.70 18.49
C LEU A 467 -11.77 16.19 18.67
N GLY A 468 -10.63 15.68 18.25
CA GLY A 468 -10.18 14.33 18.57
C GLY A 468 -9.90 14.17 20.08
N GLU A 469 -9.78 12.95 20.56
CA GLU A 469 -9.59 12.64 21.99
C GLU A 469 -8.32 13.29 22.56
N ILE A 470 -7.22 13.25 21.80
CA ILE A 470 -5.92 13.84 22.23
C ILE A 470 -6.04 15.36 22.42
N ALA A 471 -6.79 16.05 21.56
CA ALA A 471 -7.01 17.48 21.70
C ALA A 471 -7.88 17.82 22.93
N LYS A 472 -8.86 16.97 23.25
CA LYS A 472 -9.65 17.06 24.48
C LYS A 472 -8.81 16.85 25.76
N GLU A 473 -7.88 15.90 25.71
CA GLU A 473 -6.91 15.68 26.81
C GLU A 473 -5.99 16.87 26.97
N ALA A 474 -5.51 17.47 25.88
CA ALA A 474 -4.70 18.68 25.95
C ALA A 474 -5.41 19.82 26.70
N VAL A 475 -6.72 20.00 26.45
CA VAL A 475 -7.53 21.00 27.18
C VAL A 475 -7.61 20.67 28.67
N LYS A 476 -7.77 19.38 29.04
CA LYS A 476 -7.75 18.95 30.46
C LYS A 476 -6.40 19.20 31.13
N ASN A 477 -5.28 18.93 30.43
CA ASN A 477 -3.93 19.15 30.95
C ASN A 477 -3.66 20.64 31.21
N VAL A 478 -4.19 21.52 30.39
CA VAL A 478 -4.11 22.98 30.59
C VAL A 478 -4.75 23.41 31.91
N SER A 479 -5.85 22.78 32.31
CA SER A 479 -6.50 23.11 33.59
C SER A 479 -5.57 22.90 34.82
N ALA A 480 -4.76 21.83 34.80
CA ALA A 480 -3.80 21.56 35.84
C ALA A 480 -2.69 22.64 35.94
N ILE A 481 -2.28 23.15 34.77
CA ILE A 481 -1.29 24.24 34.69
C ILE A 481 -1.88 25.55 35.24
N ILE A 482 -3.13 25.85 34.92
CA ILE A 482 -3.81 27.07 35.40
C ILE A 482 -3.92 27.01 36.93
N MET A 483 -4.32 25.87 37.50
CA MET A 483 -4.32 25.68 38.99
C MET A 483 -2.94 25.92 39.59
N LYS A 484 -1.90 25.33 39.02
CA LYS A 484 -0.53 25.47 39.52
C LYS A 484 -0.02 26.91 39.51
N TYR A 485 -0.27 27.67 38.47
CA TYR A 485 0.32 29.00 38.28
C TYR A 485 -0.51 30.14 38.85
N PHE A 486 -1.82 29.99 38.96
CA PHE A 486 -2.71 31.06 39.38
C PHE A 486 -3.30 30.84 40.77
N GLY A 487 -3.16 29.64 41.33
CA GLY A 487 -3.64 29.31 42.69
C GLY A 487 -5.16 29.44 42.86
N GLU A 488 -5.88 29.66 41.80
CA GLU A 488 -7.34 29.73 41.78
C GLU A 488 -7.87 28.36 41.43
N ASP A 489 -8.70 27.78 42.29
CA ASP A 489 -9.43 26.58 41.96
C ASP A 489 -10.54 26.92 40.96
N ILE A 490 -10.13 26.95 39.69
CA ILE A 490 -11.01 27.28 38.56
C ILE A 490 -12.12 26.25 38.44
N LYS A 491 -11.90 25.04 38.96
CA LYS A 491 -12.88 23.95 38.88
C LYS A 491 -14.08 24.15 39.81
N GLU A 492 -13.99 24.99 40.78
CA GLU A 492 -15.09 25.23 41.72
C GLU A 492 -15.89 26.51 41.43
N THR A 493 -15.36 27.41 40.60
CA THR A 493 -15.95 28.73 40.47
C THR A 493 -16.23 29.22 39.06
N ARG A 494 -15.72 28.54 38.01
CA ARG A 494 -15.80 29.07 36.64
C ARG A 494 -15.91 27.99 35.58
N ASP A 495 -16.77 28.22 34.57
CA ASP A 495 -16.85 27.41 33.36
C ASP A 495 -15.92 28.00 32.28
N ILE A 496 -15.19 27.14 31.62
CA ILE A 496 -14.25 27.50 30.55
C ILE A 496 -14.73 26.91 29.24
N PHE A 497 -15.01 27.78 28.29
CA PHE A 497 -15.38 27.38 26.93
C PHE A 497 -14.18 27.58 26.01
N VAL A 498 -13.87 26.57 25.20
CA VAL A 498 -12.81 26.62 24.19
C VAL A 498 -13.41 26.20 22.86
N GLN A 499 -13.28 27.05 21.87
CA GLN A 499 -13.78 26.79 20.52
C GLN A 499 -12.67 26.91 19.50
N PHE A 500 -12.55 25.89 18.66
CA PHE A 500 -11.73 25.94 17.46
C PHE A 500 -12.61 26.42 16.31
N LEU A 501 -12.33 27.60 15.78
CA LEU A 501 -13.20 28.24 14.80
C LEU A 501 -13.13 27.55 13.44
N GLN A 502 -14.31 27.17 12.90
CA GLN A 502 -14.47 26.61 11.56
C GLN A 502 -13.54 25.41 11.27
N THR A 503 -13.51 24.44 12.17
CA THR A 503 -12.89 23.13 11.92
C THR A 503 -13.93 22.22 11.29
N TYR A 504 -13.93 22.11 9.96
CA TYR A 504 -14.80 21.17 9.23
C TYR A 504 -14.26 19.74 9.29
N GLU A 505 -12.94 19.59 9.37
CA GLU A 505 -12.23 18.34 9.63
C GLU A 505 -11.80 18.32 11.09
N GLY A 506 -11.85 17.15 11.73
CA GLY A 506 -11.45 16.99 13.13
C GLY A 506 -10.00 17.47 13.33
N VAL A 507 -9.74 18.13 14.44
CA VAL A 507 -8.38 18.48 14.87
C VAL A 507 -7.90 17.34 15.78
N GLU A 508 -6.86 16.65 15.34
CA GLU A 508 -6.19 15.63 16.12
C GLU A 508 -4.79 16.09 16.54
N GLY A 509 -4.39 15.63 17.70
CA GLY A 509 -3.07 15.91 18.27
C GLY A 509 -3.05 17.06 19.28
N ASP A 510 -2.02 17.04 20.10
CA ASP A 510 -1.78 17.96 21.21
C ASP A 510 -0.99 19.21 20.81
N SER A 511 -0.71 19.36 19.50
CA SER A 511 0.15 20.45 18.98
C SER A 511 -0.41 21.86 19.14
N ALA A 512 -1.70 22.00 19.47
CA ALA A 512 -2.34 23.27 19.80
C ALA A 512 -2.36 23.59 21.30
N SER A 513 -1.79 22.77 22.17
CA SER A 513 -1.91 22.90 23.62
C SER A 513 -1.41 24.24 24.15
N ILE A 514 -0.29 24.78 23.62
CA ILE A 514 0.18 26.13 24.05
C ILE A 514 -0.76 27.24 23.60
N ALA A 515 -1.44 27.06 22.46
CA ALA A 515 -2.42 28.04 21.97
C ALA A 515 -3.69 28.02 22.84
N VAL A 516 -4.19 26.82 23.18
CA VAL A 516 -5.32 26.65 24.09
C VAL A 516 -4.99 27.24 25.46
N ALA A 517 -3.82 26.93 26.05
CA ALA A 517 -3.40 27.50 27.32
C ALA A 517 -3.35 29.02 27.28
N THR A 518 -2.79 29.60 26.23
CA THR A 518 -2.67 31.04 26.06
C THR A 518 -4.05 31.72 25.93
N SER A 519 -4.99 31.11 25.17
CA SER A 519 -6.34 31.67 25.00
C SER A 519 -7.12 31.66 26.31
N ILE A 520 -7.07 30.56 27.08
CA ILE A 520 -7.73 30.43 28.38
C ILE A 520 -7.16 31.43 29.38
N ILE A 521 -5.83 31.55 29.47
CA ILE A 521 -5.17 32.49 30.41
C ILE A 521 -5.50 33.94 30.01
N SER A 522 -5.54 34.24 28.70
CA SER A 522 -5.94 35.55 28.21
C SER A 522 -7.38 35.89 28.62
N ALA A 523 -8.33 34.98 28.41
CA ALA A 523 -9.74 35.14 28.81
C ALA A 523 -9.89 35.30 30.33
N LEU A 524 -9.27 34.42 31.10
CA LEU A 524 -9.32 34.41 32.58
C LEU A 524 -8.79 35.71 33.21
N LYS A 525 -7.67 36.21 32.68
CA LYS A 525 -7.00 37.41 33.24
C LYS A 525 -7.33 38.69 32.46
N LYS A 526 -8.20 38.59 31.44
CA LYS A 526 -8.58 39.71 30.57
C LYS A 526 -7.35 40.47 30.00
N ILE A 527 -6.37 39.71 29.51
CA ILE A 527 -5.14 40.21 28.90
C ILE A 527 -5.20 39.98 27.42
N PRO A 528 -5.14 41.03 26.57
CA PRO A 528 -5.21 40.83 25.13
C PRO A 528 -4.02 40.05 24.56
N VAL A 529 -4.28 39.20 23.57
CA VAL A 529 -3.28 38.48 22.79
C VAL A 529 -3.01 39.23 21.49
N ARG A 530 -1.75 39.33 21.13
CA ARG A 530 -1.32 39.88 19.82
C ARG A 530 -1.75 38.94 18.70
N GLN A 531 -2.49 39.49 17.73
CA GLN A 531 -3.02 38.70 16.61
C GLN A 531 -2.02 38.53 15.45
N ASP A 532 -0.90 39.27 15.43
CA ASP A 532 0.21 39.11 14.50
C ASP A 532 1.16 37.94 14.88
N VAL A 533 0.79 37.16 15.92
CA VAL A 533 1.52 36.02 16.45
C VAL A 533 0.72 34.75 16.23
N ALA A 534 1.36 33.71 15.69
CA ALA A 534 0.83 32.36 15.68
C ALA A 534 1.73 31.42 16.49
N MET A 535 1.16 30.31 16.98
CA MET A 535 1.91 29.41 17.84
C MET A 535 1.55 27.94 17.63
N THR A 536 2.52 27.06 17.89
CA THR A 536 2.35 25.61 17.93
C THR A 536 3.28 24.99 18.96
N GLY A 537 2.82 23.95 19.62
CA GLY A 537 3.59 23.22 20.62
C GLY A 537 2.68 22.38 21.50
N SER A 538 3.13 21.20 21.88
CA SER A 538 2.51 20.39 22.91
C SER A 538 2.91 20.93 24.28
N LEU A 539 2.08 20.70 25.29
CA LEU A 539 2.29 21.23 26.62
C LEU A 539 2.19 20.13 27.67
N SER A 540 3.30 19.90 28.39
CA SER A 540 3.29 18.97 29.50
C SER A 540 2.52 19.54 30.72
N VAL A 541 2.02 18.68 31.57
CA VAL A 541 1.34 19.07 32.85
C VAL A 541 2.20 19.93 33.78
N ARG A 542 3.52 19.95 33.57
CA ARG A 542 4.47 20.78 34.30
C ARG A 542 4.75 22.14 33.67
N GLY A 543 4.16 22.44 32.48
CA GLY A 543 4.36 23.69 31.78
C GLY A 543 5.54 23.71 30.79
N LYS A 544 6.18 22.55 30.52
CA LYS A 544 7.23 22.45 29.51
C LYS A 544 6.60 22.36 28.12
N VAL A 545 7.16 23.09 27.18
CA VAL A 545 6.76 23.04 25.76
C VAL A 545 7.52 21.92 25.07
N LEU A 546 6.76 20.97 24.50
CA LEU A 546 7.27 19.76 23.88
C LEU A 546 7.25 19.86 22.34
N PRO A 547 8.13 19.12 21.64
CA PRO A 547 8.20 19.14 20.19
C PRO A 547 6.94 18.59 19.53
N VAL A 548 6.66 19.08 18.30
CA VAL A 548 5.51 18.70 17.50
C VAL A 548 5.92 18.43 16.06
N GLY A 549 5.09 17.66 15.31
CA GLY A 549 5.34 17.36 13.91
C GLY A 549 4.94 18.48 12.95
N GLY A 550 5.46 18.41 11.70
CA GLY A 550 5.04 19.27 10.59
C GLY A 550 5.43 20.74 10.70
N ILE A 551 6.51 21.05 11.41
CA ILE A 551 6.93 22.45 11.72
C ILE A 551 7.13 23.30 10.47
N SER A 552 7.81 22.78 9.44
CA SER A 552 8.05 23.54 8.22
C SER A 552 6.75 23.95 7.54
N SER A 553 5.79 23.02 7.42
CA SER A 553 4.48 23.30 6.82
C SER A 553 3.66 24.30 7.67
N LYS A 554 3.72 24.21 9.00
CA LYS A 554 3.05 25.12 9.93
C LYS A 554 3.59 26.55 9.79
N VAL A 555 4.91 26.72 9.71
CA VAL A 555 5.54 28.04 9.53
C VAL A 555 5.25 28.60 8.13
N GLU A 556 5.26 27.77 7.07
CA GLU A 556 4.87 28.22 5.73
C GLU A 556 3.42 28.72 5.69
N ALA A 557 2.48 28.00 6.32
CA ALA A 557 1.09 28.45 6.42
C ALA A 557 0.96 29.80 7.16
N ALA A 558 1.73 30.01 8.22
CA ALA A 558 1.76 31.30 8.92
C ALA A 558 2.27 32.44 8.03
N ILE A 559 3.30 32.19 7.19
CA ILE A 559 3.82 33.16 6.22
C ILE A 559 2.76 33.49 5.15
N ASP A 560 2.10 32.47 4.61
CA ASP A 560 1.12 32.63 3.53
C ASP A 560 -0.14 33.40 3.98
N VAL A 561 -0.45 33.34 5.28
CA VAL A 561 -1.54 34.11 5.90
C VAL A 561 -1.13 35.55 6.25
N GLY A 562 0.16 35.85 6.37
CA GLY A 562 0.69 37.17 6.70
C GLY A 562 0.99 37.36 8.20
N ILE A 563 1.13 36.29 8.97
CA ILE A 563 1.60 36.32 10.36
C ILE A 563 3.05 36.82 10.40
N LYS A 564 3.35 37.70 11.37
CA LYS A 564 4.69 38.30 11.52
C LYS A 564 5.61 37.48 12.46
N THR A 565 5.04 36.79 13.42
CA THR A 565 5.81 36.06 14.44
C THR A 565 5.24 34.67 14.67
N VAL A 566 6.10 33.65 14.67
CA VAL A 566 5.73 32.27 15.05
C VAL A 566 6.47 31.87 16.31
N ILE A 567 5.72 31.34 17.27
CA ILE A 567 6.23 30.75 18.50
C ILE A 567 6.17 29.23 18.35
N LEU A 568 7.28 28.55 18.62
CA LEU A 568 7.41 27.12 18.46
C LEU A 568 8.41 26.53 19.48
N PRO A 569 8.36 25.20 19.74
CA PRO A 569 9.28 24.56 20.66
C PRO A 569 10.73 24.72 20.21
N LYS A 570 11.63 25.00 21.16
CA LYS A 570 13.08 25.16 20.89
C LYS A 570 13.67 23.89 20.25
N SER A 571 13.21 22.73 20.65
CA SER A 571 13.62 21.43 20.09
C SER A 571 13.30 21.27 18.60
N ASN A 572 12.26 21.95 18.09
CA ASN A 572 11.87 21.90 16.69
C ASN A 572 12.66 22.88 15.79
N LEU A 573 13.57 23.69 16.31
CA LEU A 573 14.40 24.56 15.44
C LEU A 573 15.16 23.78 14.37
N GLN A 574 15.58 22.56 14.69
CA GLN A 574 16.29 21.66 13.78
C GLN A 574 15.40 21.13 12.63
N ASP A 575 14.06 21.19 12.79
CA ASP A 575 13.12 20.64 11.82
C ASP A 575 12.63 21.69 10.80
N ILE A 576 13.12 22.93 10.93
CA ILE A 576 12.74 24.03 10.03
C ILE A 576 13.53 23.93 8.74
N VAL A 577 12.85 23.50 7.67
CA VAL A 577 13.40 23.40 6.31
C VAL A 577 12.56 24.25 5.35
N ILE A 578 12.83 25.57 5.35
CA ILE A 578 12.08 26.58 4.58
C ILE A 578 13.05 27.41 3.74
N GLU A 579 12.60 27.91 2.59
CA GLU A 579 13.41 28.78 1.75
C GLU A 579 13.85 30.05 2.49
N LYS A 580 15.13 30.41 2.33
CA LYS A 580 15.68 31.63 2.96
C LYS A 580 14.89 32.90 2.63
N SER A 581 14.30 32.98 1.43
CA SER A 581 13.45 34.07 0.99
C SER A 581 12.15 34.20 1.81
N LYS A 582 11.54 33.06 2.16
CA LYS A 582 10.33 32.99 2.99
C LYS A 582 10.67 33.24 4.47
N LEU A 583 11.77 32.67 4.98
CA LEU A 583 12.21 32.87 6.37
C LEU A 583 12.47 34.34 6.74
N LYS A 584 12.90 35.17 5.78
CA LYS A 584 13.07 36.62 5.99
C LYS A 584 11.78 37.36 6.29
N LYS A 585 10.61 36.80 5.95
CA LYS A 585 9.31 37.42 6.13
C LYS A 585 8.69 37.21 7.50
N ILE A 586 9.27 36.32 8.33
CA ILE A 586 8.69 35.91 9.61
C ILE A 586 9.76 35.84 10.71
N LYS A 587 9.37 36.26 11.90
CA LYS A 587 10.21 36.12 13.11
C LYS A 587 9.87 34.83 13.83
N ILE A 588 10.84 33.96 14.03
CA ILE A 588 10.68 32.72 14.80
C ILE A 588 11.19 32.94 16.22
N ILE A 589 10.36 32.62 17.20
CA ILE A 589 10.69 32.68 18.62
C ILE A 589 10.64 31.26 19.18
N PRO A 590 11.80 30.67 19.48
CA PRO A 590 11.85 29.36 20.15
C PRO A 590 11.56 29.51 21.63
N VAL A 591 10.74 28.59 22.18
CA VAL A 591 10.34 28.58 23.59
C VAL A 591 10.52 27.19 24.20
N THR A 592 10.71 27.15 25.50
CA THR A 592 10.86 25.91 26.29
C THR A 592 9.77 25.73 27.34
N THR A 593 9.12 26.84 27.74
CA THR A 593 8.10 26.83 28.78
C THR A 593 6.89 27.70 28.38
N ILE A 594 5.75 27.46 29.02
CA ILE A 594 4.51 28.21 28.75
C ILE A 594 4.66 29.70 29.13
N GLU A 595 5.46 30.01 30.10
CA GLU A 595 5.68 31.39 30.52
C GLU A 595 6.43 32.19 29.46
N GLU A 596 7.39 31.56 28.78
CA GLU A 596 8.03 32.19 27.63
C GLU A 596 7.00 32.46 26.54
N VAL A 597 6.06 31.54 26.30
CA VAL A 597 4.95 31.74 25.35
C VAL A 597 4.15 32.97 25.77
N LEU A 598 3.67 33.01 27.03
CA LEU A 598 2.86 34.13 27.54
C LEU A 598 3.61 35.46 27.49
N LYS A 599 4.93 35.47 27.74
CA LYS A 599 5.78 36.68 27.68
C LYS A 599 5.74 37.32 26.28
N TYR A 600 5.77 36.51 25.21
CA TYR A 600 5.85 37.01 23.85
C TYR A 600 4.48 37.20 23.17
N THR A 601 3.42 36.56 23.68
CA THR A 601 2.09 36.60 23.07
C THR A 601 1.14 37.61 23.67
N LEU A 602 1.18 37.75 25.00
CA LEU A 602 0.27 38.63 25.73
C LEU A 602 0.74 40.08 25.73
N ASP A 603 -0.22 41.01 25.65
CA ASP A 603 0.05 42.43 25.82
C ASP A 603 0.01 42.85 27.28
N TRP A 604 1.18 43.03 27.86
CA TRP A 604 1.35 43.34 29.29
C TRP A 604 1.21 44.83 29.63
N ASN A 605 0.77 45.65 28.71
CA ASN A 605 0.59 47.09 28.97
C ASN A 605 -0.43 47.28 30.10
N GLY A 606 -0.04 48.06 31.12
CA GLY A 606 -0.86 48.30 32.32
C GLY A 606 -0.90 47.16 33.34
N LYS A 607 -0.24 45.97 33.12
CA LYS A 607 -0.29 44.80 33.98
C LYS A 607 1.10 44.30 34.41
N LYS A 608 2.07 45.20 34.65
CA LYS A 608 3.47 44.87 34.99
C LYS A 608 3.60 43.98 36.20
N LYS A 609 2.87 44.25 37.31
CA LYS A 609 2.87 43.44 38.52
C LYS A 609 2.45 41.97 38.27
N LEU A 610 1.44 41.76 37.42
CA LEU A 610 0.97 40.43 37.05
C LEU A 610 2.00 39.68 36.20
N LYS A 611 2.67 40.39 35.28
CA LYS A 611 3.77 39.89 34.50
C LYS A 611 4.91 39.37 35.38
N GLU A 612 5.32 40.17 36.36
CA GLU A 612 6.39 39.82 37.31
C GLU A 612 5.99 38.63 38.18
N LYS A 613 4.73 38.55 38.66
CA LYS A 613 4.24 37.40 39.44
C LYS A 613 4.29 36.12 38.62
N ILE A 614 3.87 36.15 37.34
CA ILE A 614 3.90 35.00 36.44
C ILE A 614 5.35 34.61 36.11
N ILE A 615 6.23 35.57 35.84
CA ILE A 615 7.63 35.33 35.48
C ILE A 615 8.47 34.94 36.72
N ASN A 616 8.19 35.45 37.90
CA ASN A 616 8.95 35.13 39.13
C ASN A 616 8.58 33.78 39.74
N ASN A 617 7.35 33.29 39.51
CA ASN A 617 7.02 31.89 39.81
C ASN A 617 7.80 30.87 38.97
N LEU A 618 8.34 31.31 37.83
CA LEU A 618 9.28 30.59 36.98
C LEU A 618 10.66 30.30 37.57
N LYS A 619 11.14 31.18 38.41
CA LYS A 619 12.50 31.03 38.99
C LYS A 619 12.51 30.16 40.25
N LYS A 620 11.34 29.80 40.79
CA LYS A 620 11.19 29.00 42.01
C LYS A 620 10.78 27.53 41.76
N GLY A 621 10.50 27.09 40.57
CA GLY A 621 10.23 25.70 40.15
C GLY A 621 11.17 25.26 39.05
#